data_81d4d4d2d002d3cb2f7a2de88de3516a
#
_entry.id   81d4d4d2d002d3cb2f7a2de88de3516a
#
_cell.length_a   1.000
_cell.length_b   1.000
_cell.length_c   1.000
_cell.angle_alpha   90.00
_cell.angle_beta   90.00
_cell.angle_gamma   90.00
#
_symmetry.space_group_name_H-M   'P 1'
#
loop_
_entity.id
_entity.type
_entity.pdbx_description
1 polymer ?
#
loop_
_entity_poly.entity_id
_entity_poly.type
_entity_poly.pdbx_seq_one_letter_code
_entity_poly.pdbx_strand_id
1 'polypeptide(L)'
;TSDIFATARALKEAGFAPLEISPNYYDDVEARFGLEPELADLLRAENILYDRDDKGEFFQLYAPTWGDGLIFEIIERRDNYSGYGGPNAPFRIAAQKRHLRPKGMPTR
;
A
#
# COMPACT_ATOMS: atom_id res chain seq x y z
N THR A 1 -0.41 2.26 -13.31
CA THR A 1 -1.00 1.06 -13.89
C THR A 1 -2.51 1.20 -13.98
N SER A 2 -3.13 0.45 -14.86
CA SER A 2 -4.58 0.41 -15.00
C SER A 2 -5.22 -0.72 -14.16
N ASP A 3 -4.42 -1.61 -13.59
CA ASP A 3 -4.89 -2.69 -12.72
C ASP A 3 -3.80 -3.02 -11.70
N ILE A 4 -3.87 -2.35 -10.56
CA ILE A 4 -2.86 -2.49 -9.52
C ILE A 4 -2.87 -3.90 -8.90
N PHE A 5 -4.03 -4.56 -8.85
CA PHE A 5 -4.11 -5.91 -8.27
C PHE A 5 -3.38 -6.94 -9.15
N ALA A 6 -3.55 -6.85 -10.47
CA ALA A 6 -2.81 -7.70 -11.40
C ALA A 6 -1.32 -7.40 -11.35
N THR A 7 -0.94 -6.13 -11.25
CA THR A 7 0.45 -5.71 -11.12
C THR A 7 1.07 -6.26 -9.83
N ALA A 8 0.34 -6.19 -8.73
CA ALA A 8 0.81 -6.72 -7.44
C ALA A 8 1.10 -8.22 -7.53
N ARG A 9 0.20 -8.98 -8.15
CA ARG A 9 0.40 -10.41 -8.34
C ARG A 9 1.62 -10.72 -9.19
N ALA A 10 1.79 -9.98 -10.30
CA ALA A 10 2.93 -10.14 -11.20
C ALA A 10 4.26 -9.86 -10.48
N LEU A 11 4.30 -8.83 -9.64
CA LEU A 11 5.49 -8.51 -8.85
C LEU A 11 5.84 -9.62 -7.87
N LYS A 12 4.85 -10.20 -7.19
CA LYS A 12 5.08 -11.32 -6.29
C LYS A 12 5.64 -12.53 -7.03
N GLU A 13 5.10 -12.83 -8.20
CA GLU A 13 5.58 -13.94 -9.04
C GLU A 13 7.02 -13.70 -9.50
N ALA A 14 7.41 -12.44 -9.68
CA ALA A 14 8.78 -12.06 -10.05
C ALA A 14 9.73 -12.01 -8.84
N GLY A 15 9.25 -12.28 -7.63
CA GLY A 15 10.06 -12.32 -6.43
C GLY A 15 10.11 -11.00 -5.65
N PHE A 16 9.31 -10.02 -5.99
CA PHE A 16 9.24 -8.75 -5.27
C PHE A 16 8.16 -8.82 -4.20
N ALA A 17 8.53 -8.62 -2.93
CA ALA A 17 7.58 -8.54 -1.84
C ALA A 17 7.13 -7.09 -1.65
N PRO A 18 5.82 -6.83 -1.44
CA PRO A 18 5.37 -5.47 -1.15
C PRO A 18 5.83 -5.02 0.23
N LEU A 19 5.89 -3.70 0.41
CA LEU A 19 6.11 -3.11 1.72
C LEU A 19 4.91 -3.47 2.62
N GLU A 20 5.20 -4.05 3.79
CA GLU A 20 4.15 -4.54 4.68
C GLU A 20 3.50 -3.39 5.44
N ILE A 21 2.17 -3.29 5.32
CA ILE A 21 1.36 -2.24 5.94
C ILE A 21 0.68 -2.82 7.19
N SER A 22 0.62 -2.03 8.26
CA SER A 22 -0.01 -2.45 9.52
C SER A 22 -1.47 -2.84 9.32
N PRO A 23 -1.94 -3.96 9.92
CA PRO A 23 -3.36 -4.34 9.83
C PRO A 23 -4.32 -3.26 10.33
N ASN A 24 -3.92 -2.45 11.29
CA ASN A 24 -4.75 -1.35 11.81
C ASN A 24 -5.15 -0.37 10.71
N TYR A 25 -4.29 -0.17 9.72
CA TYR A 25 -4.59 0.70 8.60
C TYR A 25 -5.85 0.25 7.87
N TYR A 26 -5.98 -1.06 7.63
CA TYR A 26 -7.10 -1.60 6.85
C TYR A 26 -8.41 -1.55 7.64
N ASP A 27 -8.35 -1.77 8.94
CA ASP A 27 -9.52 -1.60 9.80
C ASP A 27 -10.03 -0.16 9.77
N ASP A 28 -9.11 0.81 9.83
CA ASP A 28 -9.45 2.23 9.76
C ASP A 28 -10.03 2.61 8.41
N VAL A 29 -9.41 2.16 7.32
CA VAL A 29 -9.85 2.48 5.96
C VAL A 29 -11.22 1.87 5.68
N GLU A 30 -11.44 0.63 6.08
CA GLU A 30 -12.72 -0.02 5.90
C GLU A 30 -13.83 0.74 6.62
N ALA A 31 -13.58 1.15 7.87
CA ALA A 31 -14.55 1.90 8.65
C ALA A 31 -14.77 3.31 8.09
N ARG A 32 -13.69 3.99 7.74
CA ARG A 32 -13.74 5.39 7.30
C ARG A 32 -14.46 5.56 5.96
N PHE A 33 -14.25 4.64 5.02
CA PHE A 33 -14.84 4.72 3.68
C PHE A 33 -16.04 3.80 3.48
N GLY A 34 -16.36 2.95 4.44
CA GLY A 34 -17.44 1.99 4.29
C GLY A 34 -17.18 1.00 3.16
N LEU A 35 -15.96 0.48 3.05
CA LEU A 35 -15.57 -0.39 1.95
C LEU A 35 -16.31 -1.72 1.98
N GLU A 36 -16.59 -2.26 0.78
CA GLU A 36 -17.06 -3.63 0.67
C GLU A 36 -16.03 -4.59 1.24
N PRO A 37 -16.44 -5.64 1.98
CA PRO A 37 -15.49 -6.57 2.59
C PRO A 37 -14.54 -7.22 1.59
N GLU A 38 -15.00 -7.52 0.39
CA GLU A 38 -14.15 -8.11 -0.65
C GLU A 38 -13.03 -7.17 -1.06
N LEU A 39 -13.31 -5.88 -1.20
CA LEU A 39 -12.28 -4.89 -1.53
C LEU A 39 -11.28 -4.74 -0.39
N ALA A 40 -11.77 -4.63 0.84
CA ALA A 40 -10.90 -4.52 2.01
C ALA A 40 -9.97 -5.73 2.13
N ASP A 41 -10.48 -6.92 1.88
CA ASP A 41 -9.67 -8.14 1.93
C ASP A 41 -8.60 -8.16 0.83
N LEU A 42 -8.93 -7.71 -0.38
CA LEU A 42 -7.96 -7.61 -1.47
C LEU A 42 -6.85 -6.61 -1.16
N LEU A 43 -7.21 -5.45 -0.62
CA LEU A 43 -6.22 -4.44 -0.24
C LEU A 43 -5.27 -4.99 0.81
N ARG A 44 -5.82 -5.64 1.84
CA ARG A 44 -5.04 -6.22 2.92
C ARG A 44 -4.11 -7.33 2.42
N ALA A 45 -4.61 -8.21 1.55
CA ALA A 45 -3.85 -9.33 1.03
C ALA A 45 -2.64 -8.88 0.22
N GLU A 46 -2.75 -7.76 -0.49
CA GLU A 46 -1.70 -7.26 -1.37
C GLU A 46 -0.92 -6.09 -0.80
N ASN A 47 -1.19 -5.67 0.43
CA ASN A 47 -0.58 -4.51 1.08
C ASN A 47 -0.76 -3.21 0.26
N ILE A 48 -1.91 -3.06 -0.36
CA ILE A 48 -2.24 -1.88 -1.16
C ILE A 48 -2.89 -0.83 -0.27
N LEU A 49 -2.41 0.41 -0.35
CA LEU A 49 -3.01 1.54 0.34
C LEU A 49 -4.09 2.15 -0.51
N TYR A 50 -5.09 2.74 0.14
CA TYR A 50 -6.28 3.24 -0.52
C TYR A 50 -6.63 4.63 -0.01
N ASP A 51 -7.10 5.48 -0.91
CA ASP A 51 -7.71 6.75 -0.57
C ASP A 51 -8.86 7.03 -1.55
N ARG A 52 -9.71 7.95 -1.18
CA ARG A 52 -10.87 8.30 -2.02
C ARG A 52 -11.27 9.74 -1.72
N ASP A 53 -11.63 10.48 -2.76
CA ASP A 53 -12.30 11.76 -2.62
C ASP A 53 -13.70 11.66 -3.26
N ASP A 54 -14.38 12.79 -3.41
CA ASP A 54 -15.72 12.83 -4.01
C ASP A 54 -15.73 12.56 -5.51
N LYS A 55 -14.55 12.48 -6.13
CA LYS A 55 -14.41 12.33 -7.58
C LYS A 55 -13.87 10.98 -8.01
N GLY A 56 -13.14 10.29 -7.15
CA GLY A 56 -12.54 9.02 -7.54
C GLY A 56 -11.75 8.34 -6.46
N GLU A 57 -11.03 7.29 -6.86
CA GLU A 57 -10.28 6.40 -5.96
C GLU A 57 -8.80 6.44 -6.28
N PHE A 58 -7.99 6.10 -5.29
CA PHE A 58 -6.54 6.11 -5.40
C PHE A 58 -5.97 4.88 -4.69
N PHE A 59 -5.13 4.15 -5.41
CA PHE A 59 -4.49 2.94 -4.89
C PHE A 59 -2.98 3.09 -4.98
N GLN A 60 -2.26 2.68 -3.94
CA GLN A 60 -0.81 2.77 -3.87
C GLN A 60 -0.21 1.44 -3.40
N LEU A 61 0.88 1.02 -4.05
CA LEU A 61 1.65 -0.15 -3.67
C LEU A 61 3.12 0.23 -3.65
N TYR A 62 3.82 -0.13 -2.59
CA TYR A 62 5.25 0.10 -2.47
C TYR A 62 5.98 -1.24 -2.52
N ALA A 63 6.99 -1.33 -3.37
CA ALA A 63 7.80 -2.54 -3.53
C ALA A 63 9.27 -2.20 -3.35
N PRO A 64 9.86 -2.56 -2.19
CA PRO A 64 11.30 -2.35 -1.98
C PRO A 64 12.12 -3.20 -2.93
N THR A 65 13.25 -2.64 -3.40
CA THR A 65 14.20 -3.38 -4.22
C THR A 65 15.24 -4.07 -3.33
N TRP A 66 15.97 -4.99 -3.94
CA TRP A 66 16.96 -5.78 -3.22
C TRP A 66 18.26 -4.98 -3.05
N GLY A 67 18.65 -4.72 -1.79
CA GLY A 67 20.00 -4.32 -1.43
C GLY A 67 20.42 -2.89 -1.73
N ASP A 68 19.66 -2.10 -2.47
CA ASP A 68 20.05 -0.75 -2.87
C ASP A 68 19.26 0.37 -2.19
N GLY A 69 18.29 0.01 -1.36
CA GLY A 69 17.49 0.98 -0.62
C GLY A 69 16.40 1.68 -1.42
N LEU A 70 16.25 1.36 -2.71
CA LEU A 70 15.21 1.94 -3.54
C LEU A 70 13.86 1.28 -3.27
N ILE A 71 12.80 2.07 -3.40
CA ILE A 71 11.43 1.59 -3.27
C ILE A 71 10.65 2.08 -4.49
N PHE A 72 10.06 1.13 -5.22
CA PHE A 72 9.16 1.49 -6.32
C PHE A 72 7.78 1.79 -5.77
N GLU A 73 7.17 2.83 -6.31
CA GLU A 73 5.78 3.15 -6.03
C GLU A 73 4.95 2.87 -7.28
N ILE A 74 3.89 2.09 -7.12
CA ILE A 74 2.95 1.80 -8.19
C ILE A 74 1.62 2.43 -7.79
N ILE A 75 1.05 3.19 -8.71
CA ILE A 75 -0.16 3.97 -8.45
C ILE A 75 -1.21 3.62 -9.49
N GLU A 76 -2.45 3.53 -9.02
CA GLU A 76 -3.62 3.54 -9.89
C GLU A 76 -4.58 4.61 -9.40
N ARG A 77 -4.97 5.51 -10.30
CA ARG A 77 -6.04 6.47 -10.07
C ARG A 77 -7.24 6.05 -10.89
N ARG A 78 -8.41 6.04 -10.26
CA ARG A 78 -9.69 5.76 -10.93
C ARG A 78 -10.53 7.01 -10.91
N ASP A 79 -11.18 7.28 -12.05
CA ASP A 79 -12.00 8.47 -12.25
C ASP A 79 -11.16 9.74 -12.09
N ASN A 80 -11.65 10.75 -11.41
CA ASN A 80 -11.00 12.05 -11.34
C ASN A 80 -10.37 12.34 -9.97
N TYR A 81 -9.89 11.31 -9.29
CA TYR A 81 -9.19 11.51 -8.03
C TYR A 81 -8.04 12.50 -8.23
N SER A 82 -8.00 13.57 -7.41
CA SER A 82 -7.01 14.64 -7.54
C SER A 82 -6.02 14.73 -6.36
N GLY A 83 -6.18 13.87 -5.34
CA GLY A 83 -5.27 13.86 -4.20
C GLY A 83 -3.97 13.10 -4.48
N TYR A 84 -3.15 13.01 -3.43
CA TYR A 84 -1.83 12.36 -3.49
C TYR A 84 -1.70 11.23 -2.48
N GLY A 85 -2.82 10.76 -1.92
CA GLY A 85 -2.78 9.76 -0.87
C GLY A 85 -2.17 10.27 0.43
N GLY A 86 -2.30 11.57 0.71
CA GLY A 86 -1.72 12.20 1.90
C GLY A 86 -2.09 11.51 3.21
N PRO A 87 -3.35 11.11 3.43
CA PRO A 87 -3.74 10.39 4.65
C PRO A 87 -3.00 9.06 4.85
N ASN A 88 -2.43 8.49 3.78
CA ASN A 88 -1.68 7.23 3.85
C ASN A 88 -0.23 7.41 4.27
N ALA A 89 0.31 8.64 4.23
CA ALA A 89 1.72 8.90 4.46
C ALA A 89 2.24 8.39 5.81
N PRO A 90 1.53 8.58 6.94
CA PRO A 90 2.03 8.06 8.22
C PRO A 90 2.21 6.54 8.21
N PHE A 91 1.29 5.83 7.58
CA PHE A 91 1.35 4.36 7.51
C PHE A 91 2.48 3.88 6.60
N ARG A 92 2.68 4.56 5.47
CA ARG A 92 3.80 4.30 4.56
C ARG A 92 5.13 4.54 5.26
N ILE A 93 5.28 5.66 5.95
CA ILE A 93 6.52 6.01 6.64
C ILE A 93 6.82 4.99 7.74
N ALA A 94 5.83 4.59 8.52
CA ALA A 94 6.01 3.58 9.56
C ALA A 94 6.46 2.24 8.96
N ALA A 95 5.86 1.83 7.85
CA ALA A 95 6.22 0.59 7.16
C ALA A 95 7.64 0.65 6.60
N GLN A 96 8.05 1.80 6.03
CA GLN A 96 9.41 2.00 5.53
C GLN A 96 10.43 1.90 6.66
N LYS A 97 10.14 2.50 7.81
CA LYS A 97 11.03 2.43 8.98
C LYS A 97 11.21 0.99 9.47
N ARG A 98 10.13 0.20 9.52
CA ARG A 98 10.22 -1.21 9.90
C ARG A 98 11.07 -2.00 8.89
N HIS A 99 10.87 -1.76 7.61
CA HIS A 99 11.59 -2.46 6.55
C HIS A 99 13.09 -2.18 6.61
N LEU A 100 13.50 -0.94 6.92
CA LEU A 100 14.91 -0.53 6.97
C LEU A 100 15.61 -0.93 8.26
N ARG A 101 14.87 -1.46 9.26
CA ARG A 101 15.47 -1.87 10.53
C ARG A 101 16.27 -3.15 10.33
N PRO A 102 17.57 -3.16 10.69
CA PRO A 102 18.37 -4.38 10.58
C PRO A 102 17.82 -5.50 11.46
N LYS A 103 17.94 -6.74 10.98
CA LYS A 103 17.56 -7.90 11.79
C LYS A 103 18.40 -7.98 13.04
N GLY A 104 17.77 -8.32 14.16
CA GLY A 104 18.46 -8.44 15.45
C GLY A 104 18.56 -7.16 16.22
N MET A 105 18.21 -6.03 15.66
CA MET A 105 18.18 -4.76 16.38
C MET A 105 16.95 -4.70 17.29
N PRO A 106 17.08 -4.09 18.50
CA PRO A 106 15.93 -3.93 19.37
C PRO A 106 14.84 -3.12 18.71
N THR A 107 13.61 -3.53 18.93
CA THR A 107 12.44 -2.79 18.47
C THR A 107 12.12 -1.69 19.47
N ARG A 108 12.03 -0.47 19.02
CA ARG A 108 11.70 0.67 19.87
C ARG A 108 10.49 1.40 19.36
#